data_c845744b1522df19c131caaa82e7e5cd
#
_entry.id   c845744b1522df19c131caaa82e7e5cd
#
_cell.length_a   1.000
_cell.length_b   1.000
_cell.length_c   1.000
_cell.angle_alpha   90.00
_cell.angle_beta   90.00
_cell.angle_gamma   90.00
#
_symmetry.space_group_name_H-M   'P 1'
#
loop_
_entity.id
_entity.type
_entity.pdbx_description
1 polymer ?
#
loop_
_entity_poly.entity_id
_entity_poly.type
_entity_poly.pdbx_seq_one_letter_code
_entity_poly.pdbx_strand_id
1 'polypeptide(L)'
;MSRQCISLLLSTAMLTGLYGAQAEAVSGLTYSLRTEQQVFYTAQLSSQDISLTVAMQIAEDPGTAGINAAFLADAPLEIRGLSFAEPYCYGSGRAGEEDQCRVTSPRSARLLWYTSNNGANEVIYDEALPFAILTVVIPQGTPAGEYQISFDSAETDACNQDRELLSCTLEDLTVTVLEGKPDYLRGDADGNGTVEVADAVEVLQYCAEAAAGQTPDQSYVWLCGADATENGTVEVADAVAILQYCARTLVEPNPQW
;
A
#
# COMPACT_ATOMS: atom_id res chain seq x y z
N MET A 1 -17.10 28.69 -0.76
CA MET A 1 -17.71 28.45 0.56
C MET A 1 -16.58 28.28 1.55
N SER A 2 -16.67 28.82 2.78
CA SER A 2 -15.53 28.78 3.69
C SER A 2 -15.36 27.36 4.29
N ARG A 3 -14.12 26.99 4.61
CA ARG A 3 -13.71 25.71 5.25
C ARG A 3 -14.58 25.31 6.47
N GLN A 4 -15.21 26.26 7.13
CA GLN A 4 -16.08 26.01 8.28
C GLN A 4 -17.46 25.44 7.94
N CYS A 5 -17.90 25.50 6.68
CA CYS A 5 -19.26 25.07 6.32
C CYS A 5 -19.39 23.54 6.15
N ILE A 6 -18.34 22.86 5.69
CA ILE A 6 -18.42 21.40 5.46
C ILE A 6 -18.21 20.66 6.80
N SER A 7 -17.22 21.06 7.59
CA SER A 7 -17.00 20.51 8.93
C SER A 7 -18.18 20.75 9.89
N LEU A 8 -18.88 21.88 9.75
CA LEU A 8 -20.06 22.20 10.59
C LEU A 8 -21.31 21.45 10.15
N LEU A 9 -21.40 21.08 8.86
CA LEU A 9 -22.57 20.35 8.34
C LEU A 9 -22.55 18.86 8.70
N LEU A 10 -21.36 18.28 8.81
CA LEU A 10 -21.18 16.88 9.23
C LEU A 10 -21.36 16.69 10.74
N SER A 11 -20.96 17.67 11.57
CA SER A 11 -21.12 17.59 13.03
C SER A 11 -22.54 17.89 13.55
N THR A 12 -23.39 18.57 12.75
CA THR A 12 -24.77 18.88 13.17
C THR A 12 -25.78 17.77 12.84
N ALA A 13 -25.46 16.83 11.98
CA ALA A 13 -26.33 15.68 11.70
C ALA A 13 -26.41 14.66 12.86
N MET A 14 -25.48 14.70 13.81
CA MET A 14 -25.50 13.82 15.00
C MET A 14 -26.45 14.26 16.14
N LEU A 15 -27.11 15.41 16.05
CA LEU A 15 -27.84 15.98 17.19
C LEU A 15 -29.38 15.99 17.06
N THR A 16 -29.97 15.43 16.01
CA THR A 16 -31.44 15.32 15.93
C THR A 16 -31.88 13.90 15.63
N GLY A 17 -31.72 13.03 16.63
CA GLY A 17 -32.47 11.79 16.66
C GLY A 17 -33.95 12.09 16.84
N LEU A 18 -34.71 12.07 15.76
CA LEU A 18 -36.16 11.79 15.66
C LEU A 18 -36.66 12.18 14.27
N TYR A 19 -36.56 11.23 13.34
CA TYR A 19 -37.62 11.03 12.33
C TYR A 19 -37.30 9.68 11.66
N GLY A 20 -38.14 8.68 11.99
CA GLY A 20 -38.10 7.41 11.30
C GLY A 20 -38.66 7.55 9.89
N ALA A 21 -37.80 7.76 8.95
CA ALA A 21 -37.95 7.34 7.57
C ALA A 21 -36.80 6.36 7.36
N GLN A 22 -37.09 5.10 7.10
CA GLN A 22 -36.13 4.20 6.50
C GLN A 22 -35.81 4.80 5.13
N ALA A 23 -34.73 5.58 5.05
CA ALA A 23 -34.11 5.87 3.78
C ALA A 23 -33.68 4.52 3.21
N GLU A 24 -34.20 4.14 2.05
CA GLU A 24 -33.63 3.05 1.27
C GLU A 24 -32.14 3.37 1.17
N ALA A 25 -31.31 2.41 1.57
CA ALA A 25 -29.87 2.56 1.47
C ALA A 25 -29.54 2.80 0.00
N VAL A 26 -29.20 4.02 -0.35
CA VAL A 26 -28.62 4.34 -1.65
C VAL A 26 -27.37 3.46 -1.78
N SER A 27 -27.19 2.81 -2.92
CA SER A 27 -26.00 1.99 -3.21
C SER A 27 -24.77 2.73 -2.72
N GLY A 28 -24.02 2.13 -1.82
CA GLY A 28 -22.98 2.85 -1.07
C GLY A 28 -21.64 2.76 -1.76
N LEU A 29 -20.81 3.75 -1.50
CA LEU A 29 -19.40 3.75 -1.88
C LEU A 29 -18.66 2.60 -1.17
N THR A 30 -17.75 1.97 -1.88
CA THR A 30 -16.77 1.06 -1.27
C THR A 30 -15.39 1.72 -1.28
N TYR A 31 -14.82 1.96 -0.11
CA TYR A 31 -13.45 2.41 0.07
C TYR A 31 -12.58 1.23 0.46
N SER A 32 -11.49 1.02 -0.27
CA SER A 32 -10.56 -0.05 0.03
C SER A 32 -9.11 0.44 0.08
N LEU A 33 -8.33 -0.13 0.99
CA LEU A 33 -6.89 0.07 1.07
C LEU A 33 -6.16 -1.09 0.39
N ARG A 34 -5.25 -0.80 -0.52
CA ARG A 34 -4.51 -1.80 -1.30
C ARG A 34 -3.02 -1.48 -1.32
N THR A 35 -2.21 -2.51 -1.36
CA THR A 35 -0.76 -2.43 -1.54
C THR A 35 -0.27 -3.64 -2.33
N GLU A 36 0.87 -3.52 -2.99
CA GLU A 36 1.48 -4.61 -3.74
C GLU A 36 2.05 -5.70 -2.81
N GLN A 37 2.57 -5.30 -1.65
CA GLN A 37 3.15 -6.22 -0.68
C GLN A 37 2.46 -6.10 0.67
N GLN A 38 1.99 -7.23 1.23
CA GLN A 38 1.33 -7.31 2.54
C GLN A 38 2.10 -8.15 3.55
N VAL A 39 3.06 -8.97 3.11
CA VAL A 39 3.84 -9.86 3.96
C VAL A 39 5.30 -9.43 3.99
N PHE A 40 5.83 -9.27 5.18
CA PHE A 40 7.20 -8.88 5.47
C PHE A 40 7.83 -9.86 6.46
N TYR A 41 9.14 -9.75 6.68
CA TYR A 41 9.87 -10.65 7.56
C TYR A 41 10.73 -9.86 8.55
N THR A 42 10.84 -10.34 9.79
CA THR A 42 11.65 -9.68 10.82
C THR A 42 13.11 -9.54 10.42
N ALA A 43 13.64 -10.48 9.64
CA ALA A 43 15.00 -10.42 9.11
C ALA A 43 15.17 -9.25 8.11
N GLN A 44 14.17 -8.98 7.29
CA GLN A 44 14.13 -7.84 6.36
C GLN A 44 14.14 -6.50 7.11
N LEU A 45 13.43 -6.45 8.23
CA LEU A 45 13.29 -5.28 9.09
C LEU A 45 14.45 -5.13 10.11
N SER A 46 15.41 -6.04 10.11
CA SER A 46 16.54 -5.98 11.07
C SER A 46 17.52 -4.84 10.79
N SER A 47 17.60 -4.38 9.55
CA SER A 47 18.61 -3.42 9.10
C SER A 47 18.09 -2.04 8.73
N GLN A 48 16.81 -1.91 8.40
CA GLN A 48 16.22 -0.65 7.91
C GLN A 48 14.72 -0.59 8.08
N ASP A 49 14.19 0.63 8.01
CA ASP A 49 12.77 0.88 7.84
C ASP A 49 12.33 0.48 6.43
N ILE A 50 11.10 0.00 6.27
CA ILE A 50 10.51 -0.27 4.96
C ILE A 50 9.40 0.73 4.71
N SER A 51 9.45 1.38 3.55
CA SER A 51 8.39 2.27 3.10
C SER A 51 7.38 1.50 2.24
N LEU A 52 6.11 1.59 2.61
CA LEU A 52 4.99 0.94 1.96
C LEU A 52 4.10 1.99 1.31
N THR A 53 3.78 1.79 0.04
CA THR A 53 2.78 2.59 -0.67
C THR A 53 1.43 1.92 -0.54
N VAL A 54 0.46 2.62 0.03
CA VAL A 54 -0.91 2.14 0.21
C VAL A 54 -1.84 3.02 -0.60
N ALA A 55 -2.54 2.42 -1.55
CA ALA A 55 -3.53 3.09 -2.38
C ALA A 55 -4.92 3.01 -1.73
N MET A 56 -5.60 4.15 -1.60
CA MET A 56 -7.04 4.19 -1.37
C MET A 56 -7.73 4.12 -2.72
N GLN A 57 -8.55 3.10 -2.92
CA GLN A 57 -9.41 2.95 -4.08
C GLN A 57 -10.86 3.17 -3.70
N ILE A 58 -11.66 3.63 -4.66
CA ILE A 58 -13.09 3.85 -4.51
C ILE A 58 -13.80 3.07 -5.60
N ALA A 59 -14.84 2.34 -5.25
CA ALA A 59 -15.70 1.61 -6.16
C ALA A 59 -17.19 1.87 -5.85
N GLU A 60 -18.05 1.51 -6.79
CA GLU A 60 -19.51 1.60 -6.65
C GLU A 60 -20.02 3.01 -6.32
N ASP A 61 -19.39 4.04 -6.92
CA ASP A 61 -19.72 5.43 -6.65
C ASP A 61 -21.10 5.83 -7.26
N PRO A 62 -22.10 6.13 -6.42
CA PRO A 62 -23.45 6.52 -6.90
C PRO A 62 -23.54 7.98 -7.35
N GLY A 63 -22.44 8.72 -7.27
CA GLY A 63 -22.37 10.17 -7.48
C GLY A 63 -22.06 10.92 -6.21
N THR A 64 -20.82 11.37 -6.09
CA THR A 64 -20.25 11.97 -4.88
C THR A 64 -19.92 13.44 -5.12
N ALA A 65 -20.23 14.29 -4.15
CA ALA A 65 -19.90 15.72 -4.15
C ALA A 65 -18.84 16.07 -3.10
N GLY A 66 -18.66 15.24 -2.08
CA GLY A 66 -17.63 15.42 -1.06
C GLY A 66 -17.27 14.13 -0.36
N ILE A 67 -15.99 13.97 -0.07
CA ILE A 67 -15.39 12.85 0.66
C ILE A 67 -14.55 13.40 1.81
N ASN A 68 -14.75 12.86 2.99
CA ASN A 68 -13.88 13.02 4.14
C ASN A 68 -13.40 11.61 4.51
N ALA A 69 -12.09 11.37 4.46
CA ALA A 69 -11.51 10.09 4.85
C ALA A 69 -10.43 10.28 5.89
N ALA A 70 -10.54 9.52 6.96
CA ALA A 70 -9.57 9.47 8.04
C ALA A 70 -8.95 8.09 8.12
N PHE A 71 -7.64 8.04 8.32
CA PHE A 71 -6.84 6.82 8.32
C PHE A 71 -6.13 6.64 9.65
N LEU A 72 -6.04 5.39 10.09
CA LEU A 72 -5.33 4.97 11.28
C LEU A 72 -4.32 3.88 10.92
N ALA A 73 -3.24 3.80 11.67
CA ALA A 73 -2.28 2.71 11.59
C ALA A 73 -1.97 2.18 13.00
N ASP A 74 -1.92 0.86 13.12
CA ASP A 74 -1.50 0.21 14.37
C ASP A 74 -0.04 0.50 14.67
N ALA A 75 0.29 0.61 15.96
CA ALA A 75 1.69 0.65 16.37
C ALA A 75 2.37 -0.70 16.05
N PRO A 76 3.60 -0.71 15.54
CA PRO A 76 4.51 0.42 15.40
C PRO A 76 4.47 1.13 14.03
N LEU A 77 3.56 0.78 13.12
CA LEU A 77 3.48 1.42 11.80
C LEU A 77 3.32 2.93 11.91
N GLU A 78 3.88 3.65 10.95
CA GLU A 78 3.83 5.11 10.91
C GLU A 78 3.36 5.63 9.56
N ILE A 79 2.33 6.48 9.55
CA ILE A 79 1.91 7.21 8.35
C ILE A 79 2.81 8.42 8.20
N ARG A 80 3.59 8.46 7.12
CA ARG A 80 4.55 9.53 6.82
C ARG A 80 4.08 10.48 5.73
N GLY A 81 3.14 10.05 4.89
CA GLY A 81 2.61 10.84 3.78
C GLY A 81 1.17 10.51 3.45
N LEU A 82 0.49 11.50 2.88
CA LEU A 82 -0.83 11.36 2.29
C LEU A 82 -0.95 12.40 1.18
N SER A 83 -1.34 11.96 -0.01
CA SER A 83 -1.58 12.82 -1.17
C SER A 83 -2.72 12.27 -2.01
N PHE A 84 -3.33 13.11 -2.84
CA PHE A 84 -4.17 12.61 -3.92
C PHE A 84 -3.30 11.90 -4.97
N ALA A 85 -3.86 10.86 -5.59
CA ALA A 85 -3.16 10.10 -6.61
C ALA A 85 -3.04 10.87 -7.94
N GLU A 86 -2.05 10.50 -8.75
CA GLU A 86 -1.92 10.88 -10.15
C GLU A 86 -1.52 9.62 -10.95
N PRO A 87 -2.27 9.20 -11.96
CA PRO A 87 -3.50 9.81 -12.48
C PRO A 87 -4.67 9.71 -11.51
N TYR A 88 -5.66 10.58 -11.69
CA TYR A 88 -6.78 10.77 -10.76
C TYR A 88 -8.06 10.07 -11.25
N CYS A 89 -8.77 9.39 -10.36
CA CYS A 89 -9.94 8.58 -10.73
C CYS A 89 -11.22 9.35 -11.07
N TYR A 90 -11.30 10.65 -10.76
CA TYR A 90 -12.42 11.49 -11.14
C TYR A 90 -12.08 12.35 -12.36
N GLY A 91 -12.99 12.39 -13.35
CA GLY A 91 -12.71 13.01 -14.65
C GLY A 91 -12.69 14.54 -14.68
N SER A 92 -13.35 15.22 -13.76
CA SER A 92 -13.51 16.69 -13.80
C SER A 92 -12.47 17.46 -12.99
N GLY A 93 -11.35 16.88 -12.71
CA GLY A 93 -10.27 17.51 -11.95
C GLY A 93 -10.61 17.65 -10.45
N ARG A 94 -9.63 17.45 -9.63
CA ARG A 94 -9.81 17.52 -8.19
C ARG A 94 -9.95 18.98 -7.73
N ALA A 95 -10.86 19.18 -6.80
CA ALA A 95 -10.96 20.40 -6.02
C ALA A 95 -10.06 20.34 -4.77
N GLY A 96 -9.16 19.37 -4.70
CA GLY A 96 -8.24 19.18 -3.59
C GLY A 96 -6.94 19.94 -3.80
N GLU A 97 -6.60 20.84 -2.89
CA GLU A 97 -5.28 21.42 -2.77
C GLU A 97 -4.45 20.58 -1.80
N GLU A 98 -3.12 20.69 -1.84
CA GLU A 98 -2.21 19.92 -0.95
C GLU A 98 -2.56 20.06 0.54
N ASP A 99 -3.14 21.17 0.96
CA ASP A 99 -3.55 21.41 2.33
C ASP A 99 -4.78 20.59 2.78
N GLN A 100 -5.44 19.89 1.86
CA GLN A 100 -6.57 19.01 2.14
C GLN A 100 -6.14 17.56 2.46
N CYS A 101 -4.88 17.21 2.21
CA CYS A 101 -4.26 15.97 2.66
C CYS A 101 -3.30 16.28 3.81
N ARG A 102 -3.53 15.66 4.98
CA ARG A 102 -2.74 15.97 6.17
C ARG A 102 -2.45 14.73 7.01
N VAL A 103 -1.19 14.50 7.30
CA VAL A 103 -0.76 13.61 8.39
C VAL A 103 -0.97 14.36 9.70
N THR A 104 -1.84 13.86 10.57
CA THR A 104 -2.23 14.50 11.84
C THR A 104 -1.40 13.99 13.01
N SER A 105 -0.91 12.77 12.93
CA SER A 105 0.05 12.18 13.87
C SER A 105 0.83 11.07 13.16
N PRO A 106 1.87 10.48 13.77
CA PRO A 106 2.56 9.34 13.18
C PRO A 106 1.66 8.15 12.81
N ARG A 107 0.47 8.07 13.39
CA ARG A 107 -0.47 6.96 13.18
C ARG A 107 -1.84 7.39 12.68
N SER A 108 -1.98 8.62 12.24
CA SER A 108 -3.25 9.10 11.70
C SER A 108 -3.06 10.13 10.61
N ALA A 109 -3.93 10.09 9.61
CA ALA A 109 -3.97 11.03 8.51
C ALA A 109 -5.41 11.30 8.09
N ARG A 110 -5.64 12.41 7.41
CA ARG A 110 -6.97 12.80 6.91
C ARG A 110 -6.86 13.46 5.55
N LEU A 111 -7.86 13.22 4.73
CA LEU A 111 -8.08 13.97 3.50
C LEU A 111 -9.51 14.52 3.47
N LEU A 112 -9.66 15.63 2.76
CA LEU A 112 -10.93 16.21 2.42
C LEU A 112 -10.94 16.51 0.93
N TRP A 113 -11.90 15.95 0.21
CA TRP A 113 -12.15 16.25 -1.19
C TRP A 113 -13.59 16.76 -1.38
N TYR A 114 -13.75 17.65 -2.30
CA TYR A 114 -15.06 18.07 -2.80
C TYR A 114 -14.97 18.38 -4.28
N THR A 115 -16.09 18.19 -5.00
CA THR A 115 -16.13 18.46 -6.44
C THR A 115 -15.85 19.93 -6.75
N SER A 116 -15.08 20.19 -7.80
CA SER A 116 -14.85 21.54 -8.33
C SER A 116 -16.02 22.09 -9.13
N ASN A 117 -16.98 21.26 -9.49
CA ASN A 117 -18.12 21.61 -10.37
C ASN A 117 -19.31 22.16 -9.57
N ASN A 118 -19.09 23.23 -8.80
CA ASN A 118 -20.13 23.92 -8.01
C ASN A 118 -20.93 23.00 -7.07
N GLY A 119 -20.34 21.93 -6.60
CA GLY A 119 -20.96 20.94 -5.73
C GLY A 119 -21.81 19.90 -6.46
N ALA A 120 -21.75 19.82 -7.80
CA ALA A 120 -22.43 18.75 -8.53
C ALA A 120 -21.82 17.39 -8.21
N ASN A 121 -22.62 16.33 -8.35
CA ASN A 121 -22.12 14.97 -8.24
C ASN A 121 -21.11 14.65 -9.35
N GLU A 122 -20.11 13.89 -9.00
CA GLU A 122 -19.17 13.26 -9.92
C GLU A 122 -19.17 11.75 -9.69
N VAL A 123 -18.82 11.00 -10.73
CA VAL A 123 -18.70 9.55 -10.70
C VAL A 123 -17.28 9.18 -11.14
N ILE A 124 -16.72 8.16 -10.53
CA ILE A 124 -15.41 7.61 -10.90
C ILE A 124 -15.47 7.14 -12.36
N TYR A 125 -14.49 7.54 -13.17
CA TYR A 125 -14.38 7.08 -14.55
C TYR A 125 -13.55 5.80 -14.70
N ASP A 126 -12.68 5.50 -13.71
CA ASP A 126 -11.86 4.29 -13.67
C ASP A 126 -11.61 3.86 -12.22
N GLU A 127 -12.24 2.77 -11.79
CA GLU A 127 -12.12 2.20 -10.44
C GLU A 127 -10.76 1.55 -10.19
N ALA A 128 -9.98 1.25 -11.24
CA ALA A 128 -8.62 0.72 -11.09
C ALA A 128 -7.62 1.80 -10.66
N LEU A 129 -7.94 3.08 -10.88
CA LEU A 129 -7.08 4.19 -10.47
C LEU A 129 -7.27 4.51 -8.98
N PRO A 130 -6.19 4.76 -8.26
CA PRO A 130 -6.28 5.17 -6.87
C PRO A 130 -6.89 6.57 -6.72
N PHE A 131 -7.56 6.79 -5.61
CA PHE A 131 -8.05 8.10 -5.19
C PHE A 131 -6.99 8.88 -4.42
N ALA A 132 -6.34 8.20 -3.49
CA ALA A 132 -5.27 8.77 -2.67
C ALA A 132 -4.18 7.73 -2.41
N ILE A 133 -3.00 8.23 -2.08
CA ILE A 133 -1.81 7.44 -1.75
C ILE A 133 -1.36 7.79 -0.34
N LEU A 134 -1.26 6.78 0.52
CA LEU A 134 -0.60 6.88 1.81
C LEU A 134 0.83 6.32 1.69
N THR A 135 1.77 7.00 2.30
CA THR A 135 3.11 6.45 2.56
C THR A 135 3.14 5.99 4.01
N VAL A 136 3.26 4.68 4.20
CA VAL A 136 3.34 4.06 5.52
C VAL A 136 4.73 3.47 5.70
N VAL A 137 5.32 3.65 6.86
CA VAL A 137 6.63 3.09 7.21
C VAL A 137 6.42 1.97 8.21
N ILE A 138 7.05 0.83 7.93
CA ILE A 138 7.24 -0.27 8.87
C ILE A 138 8.62 -0.04 9.49
N PRO A 139 8.72 0.37 10.77
CA PRO A 139 10.01 0.69 11.39
C PRO A 139 10.91 -0.52 11.52
N GLN A 140 12.21 -0.26 11.47
CA GLN A 140 13.22 -1.26 11.82
C GLN A 140 12.91 -1.91 13.17
N GLY A 141 13.06 -3.24 13.24
CA GLY A 141 12.82 -4.00 14.46
C GLY A 141 11.33 -4.21 14.79
N THR A 142 10.41 -3.91 13.87
CA THR A 142 8.98 -4.27 14.05
C THR A 142 8.86 -5.76 14.31
N PRO A 143 8.23 -6.20 15.43
CA PRO A 143 8.06 -7.61 15.77
C PRO A 143 7.18 -8.37 14.76
N ALA A 144 7.25 -9.69 14.79
CA ALA A 144 6.27 -10.52 14.08
C ALA A 144 4.86 -10.28 14.63
N GLY A 145 3.87 -10.16 13.74
CA GLY A 145 2.49 -9.87 14.08
C GLY A 145 1.67 -9.40 12.88
N GLU A 146 0.40 -9.15 13.13
CA GLU A 146 -0.50 -8.53 12.16
C GLU A 146 -0.79 -7.09 12.60
N TYR A 147 -0.74 -6.17 11.66
CA TYR A 147 -0.91 -4.74 11.88
C TYR A 147 -1.94 -4.20 10.90
N GLN A 148 -2.91 -3.44 11.41
CA GLN A 148 -3.96 -2.86 10.59
C GLN A 148 -3.57 -1.45 10.12
N ILE A 149 -3.88 -1.17 8.87
CA ILE A 149 -4.05 0.17 8.33
C ILE A 149 -5.53 0.27 8.01
N SER A 150 -6.24 1.14 8.69
CA SER A 150 -7.70 1.16 8.69
C SER A 150 -8.26 2.55 8.43
N PHE A 151 -9.51 2.60 8.03
CA PHE A 151 -10.29 3.82 8.08
C PHE A 151 -10.80 4.07 9.50
N ASP A 152 -10.78 5.32 9.94
CA ASP A 152 -11.56 5.73 11.11
C ASP A 152 -13.01 5.89 10.70
N SER A 153 -13.82 4.87 11.01
CA SER A 153 -15.23 4.83 10.60
C SER A 153 -16.10 5.93 11.24
N ALA A 154 -15.64 6.52 12.33
CA ALA A 154 -16.35 7.63 12.98
C ALA A 154 -16.12 8.99 12.28
N GLU A 155 -15.06 9.05 11.46
CA GLU A 155 -14.61 10.26 10.81
C GLU A 155 -14.43 10.11 9.29
N THR A 156 -14.90 9.00 8.73
CA THR A 156 -14.90 8.72 7.29
C THR A 156 -16.34 8.73 6.78
N ASP A 157 -16.62 9.63 5.86
CA ASP A 157 -17.95 9.81 5.27
C ASP A 157 -17.88 10.41 3.87
N ALA A 158 -19.00 10.37 3.16
CA ALA A 158 -19.19 11.03 1.88
C ALA A 158 -20.59 11.61 1.78
N CYS A 159 -20.77 12.57 0.90
CA CYS A 159 -22.07 13.16 0.64
C CYS A 159 -22.28 13.42 -0.87
N ASN A 160 -23.57 13.44 -1.29
CA ASN A 160 -23.98 13.88 -2.60
C ASN A 160 -24.19 15.41 -2.65
N GLN A 161 -24.56 15.93 -3.82
CA GLN A 161 -24.84 17.36 -4.05
C GLN A 161 -26.00 17.89 -3.19
N ASP A 162 -26.95 17.04 -2.82
CA ASP A 162 -28.10 17.39 -1.99
C ASP A 162 -27.76 17.39 -0.50
N ARG A 163 -26.48 17.13 -0.16
CA ARG A 163 -25.92 17.02 1.20
C ARG A 163 -26.46 15.82 1.98
N GLU A 164 -26.91 14.82 1.29
CA GLU A 164 -27.27 13.53 1.90
C GLU A 164 -26.01 12.69 2.09
N LEU A 165 -25.89 12.07 3.25
CA LEU A 165 -24.78 11.15 3.52
C LEU A 165 -24.95 9.88 2.70
N LEU A 166 -23.87 9.49 2.06
CA LEU A 166 -23.77 8.21 1.35
C LEU A 166 -23.30 7.13 2.33
N SER A 167 -23.81 5.92 2.19
CA SER A 167 -23.27 4.79 2.97
C SER A 167 -21.90 4.41 2.41
N CYS A 168 -20.92 4.19 3.30
CA CYS A 168 -19.57 3.79 2.93
C CYS A 168 -19.27 2.40 3.49
N THR A 169 -18.89 1.48 2.62
CA THR A 169 -18.24 0.23 3.02
C THR A 169 -16.75 0.48 3.11
N LEU A 170 -16.12 0.10 4.22
CA LEU A 170 -14.70 0.35 4.48
C LEU A 170 -13.96 -1.00 4.52
N GLU A 171 -13.00 -1.17 3.63
CA GLU A 171 -12.12 -2.34 3.56
C GLU A 171 -10.73 -1.96 4.00
N ASP A 172 -10.38 -2.35 5.21
CA ASP A 172 -9.07 -2.11 5.81
C ASP A 172 -7.98 -3.01 5.19
N LEU A 173 -6.72 -2.68 5.46
CA LEU A 173 -5.56 -3.42 5.00
C LEU A 173 -4.82 -4.03 6.19
N THR A 174 -4.52 -5.33 6.11
CA THR A 174 -3.65 -6.02 7.06
C THR A 174 -2.24 -6.15 6.49
N VAL A 175 -1.26 -5.71 7.26
CA VAL A 175 0.17 -5.93 7.02
C VAL A 175 0.63 -7.02 7.99
N THR A 176 1.21 -8.09 7.46
CA THR A 176 1.71 -9.23 8.25
C THR A 176 3.23 -9.23 8.29
N VAL A 177 3.81 -9.27 9.47
CA VAL A 177 5.24 -9.47 9.68
C VAL A 177 5.46 -10.88 10.24
N LEU A 178 6.16 -11.72 9.48
CA LEU A 178 6.51 -13.09 9.86
C LEU A 178 7.89 -13.15 10.53
N GLU A 179 8.08 -14.13 11.41
CA GLU A 179 9.37 -14.33 12.08
C GLU A 179 10.43 -14.88 11.12
N GLY A 180 11.66 -14.38 11.23
CA GLY A 180 12.82 -14.90 10.50
C GLY A 180 12.90 -14.42 9.05
N LYS A 181 13.28 -15.34 8.16
CA LYS A 181 13.36 -15.17 6.70
C LYS A 181 12.25 -15.99 6.02
N PRO A 182 11.87 -15.64 4.76
CA PRO A 182 11.00 -16.52 3.98
C PRO A 182 11.65 -17.90 3.75
N ASP A 183 10.83 -18.88 3.42
CA ASP A 183 11.34 -20.13 2.84
C ASP A 183 11.90 -19.82 1.44
N TYR A 184 13.15 -20.18 1.21
CA TYR A 184 13.83 -19.99 -0.06
C TYR A 184 14.86 -21.12 -0.28
N LEU A 185 15.14 -21.41 -1.53
CA LEU A 185 16.24 -22.27 -1.93
C LEU A 185 17.46 -21.41 -2.25
N ARG A 186 18.54 -21.57 -1.51
CA ARG A 186 19.79 -20.84 -1.75
C ARG A 186 20.29 -21.06 -3.17
N GLY A 187 20.50 -19.99 -3.92
CA GLY A 187 20.93 -20.01 -5.31
C GLY A 187 19.81 -20.17 -6.35
N ASP A 188 18.55 -20.33 -5.95
CA ASP A 188 17.37 -20.37 -6.80
C ASP A 188 16.81 -18.94 -6.88
N ALA A 189 17.33 -18.17 -7.82
CA ALA A 189 16.94 -16.77 -7.96
C ALA A 189 15.60 -16.62 -8.69
N ASP A 190 15.28 -17.47 -9.66
CA ASP A 190 14.01 -17.40 -10.41
C ASP A 190 12.83 -18.07 -9.69
N GLY A 191 13.09 -18.78 -8.55
CA GLY A 191 12.06 -19.39 -7.71
C GLY A 191 11.41 -20.64 -8.31
N ASN A 192 12.05 -21.29 -9.28
CA ASN A 192 11.50 -22.49 -9.95
C ASN A 192 11.70 -23.78 -9.14
N GLY A 193 12.40 -23.74 -8.02
CA GLY A 193 12.69 -24.86 -7.12
C GLY A 193 13.94 -25.66 -7.48
N THR A 194 14.75 -25.17 -8.42
CA THR A 194 16.02 -25.77 -8.84
C THR A 194 17.12 -24.72 -8.90
N VAL A 195 18.36 -25.13 -8.62
CA VAL A 195 19.52 -24.23 -8.78
C VAL A 195 20.24 -24.56 -10.07
N GLU A 196 20.21 -23.64 -11.02
CA GLU A 196 20.75 -23.83 -12.36
C GLU A 196 21.45 -22.58 -12.91
N VAL A 197 21.98 -22.68 -14.12
CA VAL A 197 22.70 -21.54 -14.75
C VAL A 197 21.80 -20.33 -14.99
N ALA A 198 20.50 -20.55 -15.17
CA ALA A 198 19.53 -19.47 -15.35
C ALA A 198 19.53 -18.51 -14.15
N ASP A 199 19.60 -19.03 -12.93
CA ASP A 199 19.67 -18.21 -11.71
C ASP A 199 20.87 -17.28 -11.68
N ALA A 200 22.02 -17.78 -12.11
CA ALA A 200 23.22 -16.94 -12.21
C ALA A 200 23.04 -15.83 -13.25
N VAL A 201 22.29 -16.07 -14.32
CA VAL A 201 21.97 -15.04 -15.33
C VAL A 201 21.04 -13.98 -14.73
N GLU A 202 20.03 -14.37 -13.97
CA GLU A 202 19.13 -13.46 -13.25
C GLU A 202 19.91 -12.53 -12.29
N VAL A 203 20.81 -13.10 -11.49
CA VAL A 203 21.69 -12.35 -10.58
C VAL A 203 22.59 -11.37 -11.36
N LEU A 204 23.17 -11.79 -12.49
CA LEU A 204 24.01 -10.89 -13.31
C LEU A 204 23.18 -9.77 -13.95
N GLN A 205 21.96 -10.05 -14.37
CA GLN A 205 21.06 -9.02 -14.91
C GLN A 205 20.72 -7.99 -13.85
N TYR A 206 20.35 -8.42 -12.64
CA TYR A 206 20.14 -7.54 -11.49
C TYR A 206 21.36 -6.64 -11.22
N CYS A 207 22.57 -7.23 -11.18
CA CYS A 207 23.80 -6.47 -10.98
C CYS A 207 24.05 -5.44 -12.09
N ALA A 208 23.74 -5.79 -13.35
CA ALA A 208 23.90 -4.90 -14.49
C ALA A 208 22.92 -3.72 -14.43
N GLU A 209 21.67 -3.95 -14.08
CA GLU A 209 20.64 -2.92 -13.89
C GLU A 209 21.02 -1.97 -12.74
N ALA A 210 21.46 -2.50 -11.60
CA ALA A 210 21.95 -1.71 -10.48
C ALA A 210 23.17 -0.87 -10.86
N ALA A 211 24.14 -1.43 -11.60
CA ALA A 211 25.30 -0.70 -12.08
C ALA A 211 24.95 0.40 -13.09
N ALA A 212 23.85 0.26 -13.82
CA ALA A 212 23.29 1.29 -14.71
C ALA A 212 22.54 2.40 -13.95
N GLY A 213 22.48 2.34 -12.61
CA GLY A 213 21.78 3.31 -11.76
C GLY A 213 20.26 3.09 -11.72
N GLN A 214 19.80 1.93 -12.15
CA GLN A 214 18.40 1.52 -11.97
C GLN A 214 18.24 0.95 -10.56
N THR A 215 17.02 0.98 -10.06
CA THR A 215 16.66 0.29 -8.81
C THR A 215 15.81 -0.94 -9.18
N PRO A 216 16.42 -2.13 -9.33
CA PRO A 216 15.67 -3.34 -9.66
C PRO A 216 14.64 -3.61 -8.57
N ASP A 217 13.38 -3.79 -8.96
CA ASP A 217 12.28 -4.10 -8.06
C ASP A 217 12.16 -5.62 -7.90
N GLN A 218 12.87 -6.16 -6.91
CA GLN A 218 12.90 -7.59 -6.61
C GLN A 218 12.26 -7.88 -5.25
N SER A 219 11.51 -8.98 -5.20
CA SER A 219 10.91 -9.41 -3.93
C SER A 219 12.00 -9.81 -2.91
N TYR A 220 11.67 -9.73 -1.61
CA TYR A 220 12.61 -10.15 -0.57
C TYR A 220 12.94 -11.64 -0.64
N VAL A 221 12.00 -12.48 -1.09
CA VAL A 221 12.24 -13.92 -1.33
C VAL A 221 13.30 -14.10 -2.41
N TRP A 222 13.19 -13.36 -3.53
CA TRP A 222 14.18 -13.35 -4.59
C TRP A 222 15.56 -12.94 -4.07
N LEU A 223 15.64 -11.84 -3.31
CA LEU A 223 16.92 -11.39 -2.72
C LEU A 223 17.55 -12.46 -1.83
N CYS A 224 16.75 -13.19 -1.05
CA CYS A 224 17.27 -14.28 -0.21
C CYS A 224 17.78 -15.47 -1.03
N GLY A 225 17.10 -15.84 -2.13
CA GLY A 225 17.54 -16.89 -3.04
C GLY A 225 18.79 -16.50 -3.82
N ALA A 226 18.84 -15.26 -4.30
CA ALA A 226 19.93 -14.71 -5.12
C ALA A 226 21.23 -14.49 -4.33
N ASP A 227 21.18 -14.17 -3.02
CA ASP A 227 22.34 -14.01 -2.13
C ASP A 227 22.93 -15.40 -1.82
N ALA A 228 23.56 -16.01 -2.82
CA ALA A 228 24.12 -17.34 -2.73
C ALA A 228 25.37 -17.43 -1.85
N THR A 229 26.03 -16.32 -1.58
CA THR A 229 27.16 -16.24 -0.63
C THR A 229 26.71 -16.00 0.81
N GLU A 230 25.44 -15.63 1.03
CA GLU A 230 24.85 -15.31 2.33
C GLU A 230 25.56 -14.14 3.06
N ASN A 231 26.10 -13.20 2.28
CA ASN A 231 26.77 -12.02 2.83
C ASN A 231 25.83 -10.83 3.07
N GLY A 232 24.55 -10.95 2.68
CA GLY A 232 23.50 -9.94 2.84
C GLY A 232 23.37 -8.96 1.68
N THR A 233 24.12 -9.15 0.59
CA THR A 233 24.06 -8.33 -0.62
C THR A 233 24.07 -9.22 -1.86
N VAL A 234 23.27 -8.84 -2.87
CA VAL A 234 23.26 -9.55 -4.16
C VAL A 234 24.27 -8.88 -5.08
N GLU A 235 25.32 -9.61 -5.46
CA GLU A 235 26.42 -9.12 -6.27
C GLU A 235 26.95 -10.19 -7.25
N VAL A 236 27.92 -9.83 -8.11
CA VAL A 236 28.48 -10.76 -9.10
C VAL A 236 29.09 -12.01 -8.44
N ALA A 237 29.56 -11.92 -7.19
CA ALA A 237 30.07 -13.07 -6.44
C ALA A 237 29.02 -14.17 -6.24
N ASP A 238 27.75 -13.80 -6.10
CA ASP A 238 26.64 -14.77 -5.95
C ASP A 238 26.41 -15.54 -7.24
N ALA A 239 26.41 -14.85 -8.38
CA ALA A 239 26.34 -15.53 -9.68
C ALA A 239 27.49 -16.50 -9.87
N VAL A 240 28.71 -16.14 -9.45
CA VAL A 240 29.87 -17.05 -9.48
C VAL A 240 29.67 -18.24 -8.56
N ALA A 241 29.14 -18.03 -7.35
CA ALA A 241 28.84 -19.11 -6.40
C ALA A 241 27.79 -20.09 -6.96
N ILE A 242 26.73 -19.58 -7.59
CA ILE A 242 25.70 -20.39 -8.26
C ILE A 242 26.32 -21.24 -9.37
N LEU A 243 27.11 -20.62 -10.27
CA LEU A 243 27.80 -21.35 -11.36
C LEU A 243 28.75 -22.44 -10.83
N GLN A 244 29.46 -22.17 -9.75
CA GLN A 244 30.34 -23.15 -9.09
C GLN A 244 29.52 -24.31 -8.48
N TYR A 245 28.37 -24.00 -7.88
CA TYR A 245 27.44 -25.02 -7.39
C TYR A 245 26.94 -25.90 -8.54
N CYS A 246 26.43 -25.29 -9.61
CA CYS A 246 25.99 -26.01 -10.81
C CYS A 246 27.08 -26.90 -11.41
N ALA A 247 28.31 -26.41 -11.49
CA ALA A 247 29.43 -27.22 -11.98
C ALA A 247 29.72 -28.43 -11.09
N ARG A 248 29.60 -28.28 -9.77
CA ARG A 248 29.78 -29.39 -8.81
C ARG A 248 28.68 -30.43 -8.89
N THR A 249 27.41 -30.05 -9.18
CA THR A 249 26.31 -30.99 -9.33
C THR A 249 26.54 -32.00 -10.45
N LEU A 250 27.37 -31.67 -11.45
CA LEU A 250 27.72 -32.59 -12.55
C LEU A 250 28.65 -33.73 -12.12
N VAL A 251 29.38 -33.56 -11.04
CA VAL A 251 30.41 -34.53 -10.60
C VAL A 251 30.17 -35.05 -9.18
N GLU A 252 29.33 -34.38 -8.41
CA GLU A 252 29.03 -34.74 -7.01
C GLU A 252 27.50 -34.89 -6.83
N PRO A 253 27.03 -36.01 -6.24
CA PRO A 253 25.58 -36.23 -6.07
C PRO A 253 24.88 -35.23 -5.12
N ASN A 254 25.61 -34.65 -4.15
CA ASN A 254 25.10 -33.66 -3.20
C ASN A 254 26.19 -32.62 -2.92
N PRO A 255 26.43 -31.69 -3.82
CA PRO A 255 27.43 -30.66 -3.61
C PRO A 255 27.03 -29.74 -2.45
N GLN A 256 28.01 -29.32 -1.68
CA GLN A 256 27.83 -28.30 -0.64
C GLN A 256 28.04 -26.91 -1.25
N TRP A 257 27.42 -25.92 -0.69
CA TRP A 257 27.63 -24.51 -1.06
C TRP A 257 29.05 -24.05 -0.72
#